data_f6d0e117ccaa52340334a05733d86729
#
_entry.id   f6d0e117ccaa52340334a05733d86729
#
_cell.length_a   1.000
_cell.length_b   1.000
_cell.length_c   1.000
_cell.angle_alpha   90.00
_cell.angle_beta   90.00
_cell.angle_gamma   90.00
#
_symmetry.space_group_name_H-M   'P 1'
#
loop_
_entity.id
_entity.type
_entity.pdbx_description
1 polymer ?
#
loop_
_entity_poly.entity_id
_entity_poly.type
_entity_poly.pdbx_seq_one_letter_code
_entity_poly.pdbx_strand_id
1 'polypeptide(L)'
;MKIAICQINPIIGDFRHNISLIKRATERAKTSGCTLAIFPEMSLVGYPPKDLLEKPAFIDENLKQMNSLASKIKGIPFLCGYVDRNPGKTGKPLLNSVALIKEGRIQKKGGKKLLPAYDVFDETRYFEPAQESLVFELENKKVGVTICEDIWNVADYEGVPIYDIDPLKQLHESGVDILINISASPYTVNKGPLRLKILKTLAKTHKTPTIYCNQVGGNDDLLFDGASMVVDRDGKLILMGEEFAPDLLIWDTEKVYDEIRDPWPSEEESVLKGLIMGTRDYSLKCGFRKVLVGLSGGIDSALVAVIAQRAMGADHVTGISMPSPFTSEMSKEDAEKLANNLGIRFEEIPIHQVYESYKKSLKNVFHGLKEDETEENIQARIRGNLLMALSNKFGALLLSTGNKSEIAMGYCTLYGDMSGGLAVISDIPKTMCYRLAKHINQPTEIIPERTISRPPSAELKPDQTDQDTLPPYEILDGILESAMIKNLSFESIVNLGYEPDTVKEVLSRLIINEYKRRQAPPGLKITSKAFGYGRRYPIARGKQPF
;
A
#
# COMPACT_ATOMS: atom_id res chain seq x y z
N MET A 1 -21.63 27.89 -5.72
CA MET A 1 -21.26 27.05 -4.56
C MET A 1 -19.81 26.61 -4.67
N LYS A 2 -19.01 26.74 -3.59
CA LYS A 2 -17.62 26.24 -3.57
C LYS A 2 -17.48 25.09 -2.58
N ILE A 3 -16.94 23.97 -3.05
CA ILE A 3 -16.76 22.75 -2.26
C ILE A 3 -15.26 22.47 -2.13
N ALA A 4 -14.79 22.29 -0.90
CA ALA A 4 -13.41 21.87 -0.61
C ALA A 4 -13.37 20.35 -0.44
N ILE A 5 -12.49 19.69 -1.20
CA ILE A 5 -12.20 18.26 -1.12
C ILE A 5 -10.86 18.12 -0.39
N CYS A 6 -10.90 17.62 0.84
CA CYS A 6 -9.77 17.61 1.77
C CYS A 6 -9.11 16.23 1.78
N GLN A 7 -8.12 16.03 0.92
CA GLN A 7 -7.32 14.80 0.85
C GLN A 7 -6.30 14.79 1.99
N ILE A 8 -6.58 14.07 3.06
CA ILE A 8 -5.75 14.04 4.29
C ILE A 8 -5.12 12.68 4.53
N ASN A 9 -4.04 12.66 5.32
CA ASN A 9 -3.32 11.47 5.75
C ASN A 9 -3.56 11.18 7.24
N PRO A 10 -4.66 10.52 7.61
CA PRO A 10 -4.95 10.20 9.01
C PRO A 10 -4.04 9.09 9.55
N ILE A 11 -3.85 9.09 10.87
CA ILE A 11 -3.17 8.04 11.62
C ILE A 11 -4.22 7.22 12.35
N ILE A 12 -4.16 5.89 12.22
CA ILE A 12 -5.12 4.97 12.86
C ILE A 12 -5.05 5.16 14.38
N GLY A 13 -6.19 5.50 14.98
CA GLY A 13 -6.35 5.67 16.43
C GLY A 13 -5.78 6.96 17.02
N ASP A 14 -5.08 7.78 16.26
CA ASP A 14 -4.61 9.09 16.73
C ASP A 14 -5.67 10.18 16.49
N PHE A 15 -6.69 10.18 17.32
CA PHE A 15 -7.76 11.20 17.27
C PHE A 15 -7.24 12.63 17.34
N ARG A 16 -6.20 12.88 18.15
CA ARG A 16 -5.64 14.22 18.31
C ARG A 16 -5.02 14.73 17.02
N HIS A 17 -4.22 13.91 16.38
CA HIS A 17 -3.62 14.22 15.09
C HIS A 17 -4.69 14.43 14.02
N ASN A 18 -5.62 13.48 13.87
CA ASN A 18 -6.66 13.51 12.85
C ASN A 18 -7.59 14.74 12.98
N ILE A 19 -7.99 15.08 14.20
CA ILE A 19 -8.74 16.31 14.49
C ILE A 19 -7.95 17.56 14.09
N SER A 20 -6.63 17.57 14.33
CA SER A 20 -5.78 18.69 13.91
C SER A 20 -5.74 18.86 12.39
N LEU A 21 -5.66 17.74 11.64
CA LEU A 21 -5.74 17.75 10.17
C LEU A 21 -7.09 18.30 9.69
N ILE A 22 -8.19 17.77 10.22
CA ILE A 22 -9.55 18.19 9.86
C ILE A 22 -9.75 19.67 10.13
N LYS A 23 -9.35 20.17 11.31
CA LYS A 23 -9.47 21.58 11.66
C LYS A 23 -8.69 22.49 10.72
N ARG A 24 -7.42 22.18 10.45
CA ARG A 24 -6.58 22.99 9.54
C ARG A 24 -7.15 23.03 8.13
N ALA A 25 -7.59 21.89 7.60
CA ALA A 25 -8.18 21.83 6.27
C ALA A 25 -9.52 22.58 6.20
N THR A 26 -10.36 22.46 7.22
CA THR A 26 -11.64 23.20 7.31
C THR A 26 -11.42 24.72 7.40
N GLU A 27 -10.42 25.19 8.15
CA GLU A 27 -10.11 26.62 8.23
C GLU A 27 -9.57 27.15 6.89
N ARG A 28 -8.72 26.39 6.19
CA ARG A 28 -8.28 26.73 4.83
C ARG A 28 -9.45 26.80 3.85
N ALA A 29 -10.38 25.84 3.91
CA ALA A 29 -11.59 25.83 3.09
C ALA A 29 -12.44 27.08 3.35
N LYS A 30 -12.65 27.42 4.61
CA LYS A 30 -13.40 28.62 5.02
C LYS A 30 -12.74 29.92 4.53
N THR A 31 -11.44 30.07 4.70
CA THR A 31 -10.67 31.24 4.20
C THR A 31 -10.74 31.35 2.68
N SER A 32 -10.85 30.23 1.96
CA SER A 32 -11.04 30.21 0.50
C SER A 32 -12.48 30.45 0.04
N GLY A 33 -13.41 30.76 0.99
CA GLY A 33 -14.81 31.03 0.70
C GLY A 33 -15.63 29.80 0.31
N CYS A 34 -15.22 28.60 0.76
CA CYS A 34 -15.98 27.38 0.51
C CYS A 34 -17.23 27.30 1.39
N THR A 35 -18.28 26.69 0.87
CA THR A 35 -19.57 26.50 1.55
C THR A 35 -19.73 25.09 2.11
N LEU A 36 -18.83 24.15 1.75
CA LEU A 36 -18.76 22.79 2.27
C LEU A 36 -17.30 22.30 2.24
N ALA A 37 -16.86 21.59 3.28
CA ALA A 37 -15.62 20.82 3.28
C ALA A 37 -15.94 19.32 3.37
N ILE A 38 -15.22 18.49 2.59
CA ILE A 38 -15.43 17.04 2.50
C ILE A 38 -14.16 16.34 2.96
N PHE A 39 -14.29 15.39 3.88
CA PHE A 39 -13.20 14.54 4.36
C PHE A 39 -13.43 13.07 3.98
N PRO A 40 -12.36 12.27 3.85
CA PRO A 40 -12.44 10.86 3.48
C PRO A 40 -13.24 9.99 4.46
N GLU A 41 -13.51 8.76 4.02
CA GLU A 41 -14.02 7.66 4.84
C GLU A 41 -13.16 7.50 6.10
N MET A 42 -13.79 7.29 7.26
CA MET A 42 -13.12 7.10 8.56
C MET A 42 -12.00 8.10 8.89
N SER A 43 -12.08 9.32 8.36
CA SER A 43 -11.05 10.34 8.55
C SER A 43 -10.78 10.71 10.02
N LEU A 44 -11.75 10.48 10.92
CA LEU A 44 -11.56 10.69 12.35
C LEU A 44 -10.73 9.59 13.02
N VAL A 45 -10.93 8.34 12.65
CA VAL A 45 -10.27 7.16 13.28
C VAL A 45 -9.05 6.67 12.52
N GLY A 46 -8.95 6.96 11.20
CA GLY A 46 -8.00 6.37 10.26
C GLY A 46 -8.45 4.98 9.79
N TYR A 47 -8.16 4.64 8.51
CA TYR A 47 -8.55 3.37 7.89
C TYR A 47 -7.31 2.51 7.56
N PRO A 48 -7.34 1.18 7.80
CA PRO A 48 -8.37 0.38 8.46
C PRO A 48 -8.11 0.22 9.98
N PRO A 49 -9.08 0.48 10.85
CA PRO A 49 -8.88 0.38 12.30
C PRO A 49 -8.84 -1.06 12.83
N LYS A 50 -9.22 -2.06 12.04
CA LYS A 50 -9.18 -3.50 12.36
C LYS A 50 -9.79 -3.80 13.75
N ASP A 51 -9.17 -4.69 14.54
CA ASP A 51 -9.66 -5.13 15.86
C ASP A 51 -9.69 -4.03 16.95
N LEU A 52 -9.24 -2.80 16.66
CA LEU A 52 -9.53 -1.66 17.52
C LEU A 52 -11.04 -1.42 17.64
N LEU A 53 -11.80 -1.79 16.61
CA LEU A 53 -13.27 -1.72 16.57
C LEU A 53 -13.95 -2.65 17.58
N GLU A 54 -13.28 -3.69 18.06
CA GLU A 54 -13.78 -4.58 19.10
C GLU A 54 -13.59 -4.00 20.53
N LYS A 55 -12.89 -2.85 20.66
CA LYS A 55 -12.62 -2.22 21.95
C LYS A 55 -13.69 -1.17 22.27
N PRO A 56 -14.58 -1.39 23.28
CA PRO A 56 -15.61 -0.42 23.63
C PRO A 56 -15.07 0.98 23.92
N ALA A 57 -13.95 1.07 24.65
CA ALA A 57 -13.31 2.33 24.97
C ALA A 57 -12.84 3.11 23.74
N PHE A 58 -12.41 2.42 22.67
CA PHE A 58 -12.03 3.05 21.40
C PHE A 58 -13.26 3.65 20.70
N ILE A 59 -14.36 2.93 20.69
CA ILE A 59 -15.64 3.42 20.12
C ILE A 59 -16.19 4.59 20.92
N ASP A 60 -16.16 4.52 22.25
CA ASP A 60 -16.60 5.62 23.12
C ASP A 60 -15.77 6.89 22.90
N GLU A 61 -14.44 6.74 22.80
CA GLU A 61 -13.56 7.87 22.52
C GLU A 61 -13.80 8.44 21.12
N ASN A 62 -13.99 7.59 20.08
CA ASN A 62 -14.35 8.05 18.74
C ASN A 62 -15.64 8.90 18.74
N LEU A 63 -16.70 8.45 19.41
CA LEU A 63 -17.96 9.19 19.49
C LEU A 63 -17.82 10.49 20.28
N LYS A 64 -17.08 10.49 21.38
CA LYS A 64 -16.75 11.67 22.17
C LYS A 64 -15.96 12.67 21.35
N GLN A 65 -14.95 12.24 20.63
CA GLN A 65 -14.13 13.10 19.78
C GLN A 65 -14.92 13.65 18.59
N MET A 66 -15.84 12.87 18.01
CA MET A 66 -16.73 13.34 16.96
C MET A 66 -17.64 14.48 17.45
N ASN A 67 -18.25 14.34 18.62
CA ASN A 67 -19.07 15.39 19.23
C ASN A 67 -18.23 16.65 19.60
N SER A 68 -17.02 16.44 20.11
CA SER A 68 -16.07 17.52 20.40
C SER A 68 -15.63 18.26 19.13
N LEU A 69 -15.36 17.53 18.05
CA LEU A 69 -15.01 18.11 16.75
C LEU A 69 -16.17 18.95 16.21
N ALA A 70 -17.38 18.39 16.23
CA ALA A 70 -18.59 19.09 15.81
C ALA A 70 -18.78 20.42 16.54
N SER A 71 -18.62 20.45 17.87
CA SER A 71 -18.81 21.65 18.67
C SER A 71 -17.75 22.74 18.45
N LYS A 72 -16.54 22.35 18.03
CA LYS A 72 -15.38 23.25 17.89
C LYS A 72 -15.24 23.90 16.51
N ILE A 73 -15.77 23.30 15.46
CA ILE A 73 -15.71 23.84 14.10
C ILE A 73 -17.02 24.60 13.81
N LYS A 74 -16.90 25.88 13.51
CA LYS A 74 -18.03 26.76 13.20
C LYS A 74 -17.78 27.55 11.91
N GLY A 75 -18.86 27.98 11.27
CA GLY A 75 -18.83 28.91 10.14
C GLY A 75 -18.71 28.25 8.76
N ILE A 76 -18.50 26.93 8.68
CA ILE A 76 -18.59 26.16 7.45
C ILE A 76 -19.11 24.75 7.76
N PRO A 77 -20.11 24.25 7.04
CA PRO A 77 -20.50 22.83 7.09
C PRO A 77 -19.38 21.91 6.60
N PHE A 78 -19.29 20.71 7.18
CA PHE A 78 -18.35 19.71 6.68
C PHE A 78 -18.88 18.28 6.83
N LEU A 79 -18.41 17.39 5.93
CA LEU A 79 -18.65 15.95 5.96
C LEU A 79 -17.43 15.26 6.56
N CYS A 80 -17.64 14.41 7.56
CA CYS A 80 -16.57 13.66 8.23
C CYS A 80 -16.93 12.17 8.34
N GLY A 81 -16.06 11.30 7.80
CA GLY A 81 -16.14 9.85 7.99
C GLY A 81 -15.71 9.45 9.41
N TYR A 82 -16.48 8.59 10.07
CA TYR A 82 -16.25 8.11 11.42
C TYR A 82 -16.95 6.76 11.65
N VAL A 83 -16.76 6.17 12.83
CA VAL A 83 -17.46 4.94 13.24
C VAL A 83 -18.65 5.31 14.13
N ASP A 84 -19.85 4.84 13.78
CA ASP A 84 -21.05 5.04 14.60
C ASP A 84 -21.53 3.70 15.20
N ARG A 85 -22.35 3.76 16.23
CA ARG A 85 -23.07 2.60 16.76
C ARG A 85 -24.26 2.28 15.87
N ASN A 86 -24.47 1.00 15.61
CA ASN A 86 -25.70 0.53 14.97
C ASN A 86 -26.87 0.73 15.96
N PRO A 87 -27.89 1.52 15.61
CA PRO A 87 -29.07 1.70 16.47
C PRO A 87 -30.00 0.48 16.46
N GLY A 88 -29.79 -0.47 15.54
CA GLY A 88 -30.58 -1.70 15.43
C GLY A 88 -30.37 -2.62 16.63
N LYS A 89 -31.36 -3.47 16.89
CA LYS A 89 -31.29 -4.49 17.98
C LYS A 89 -30.61 -5.79 17.54
N THR A 90 -30.35 -5.93 16.23
CA THR A 90 -29.76 -7.12 15.60
C THR A 90 -28.63 -6.71 14.67
N GLY A 91 -27.81 -7.66 14.26
CA GLY A 91 -26.66 -7.43 13.36
C GLY A 91 -25.38 -7.01 14.09
N LYS A 92 -24.44 -6.47 13.34
CA LYS A 92 -23.16 -5.98 13.88
C LYS A 92 -23.37 -4.69 14.68
N PRO A 93 -22.55 -4.43 15.72
CA PRO A 93 -22.78 -3.30 16.63
C PRO A 93 -22.38 -1.94 16.05
N LEU A 94 -21.67 -1.89 14.92
CA LEU A 94 -21.07 -0.69 14.37
C LEU A 94 -21.51 -0.43 12.93
N LEU A 95 -21.46 0.85 12.56
CA LEU A 95 -21.64 1.35 11.19
C LEU A 95 -20.40 2.11 10.74
N ASN A 96 -19.97 1.91 9.50
CA ASN A 96 -19.07 2.82 8.81
C ASN A 96 -19.89 4.02 8.33
N SER A 97 -19.69 5.18 8.93
CA SER A 97 -20.63 6.29 8.84
C SER A 97 -20.00 7.59 8.37
N VAL A 98 -20.83 8.46 7.84
CA VAL A 98 -20.52 9.85 7.54
C VAL A 98 -21.50 10.76 8.29
N ALA A 99 -20.99 11.86 8.84
CA ALA A 99 -21.82 12.89 9.46
C ALA A 99 -21.68 14.22 8.72
N LEU A 100 -22.81 14.89 8.52
CA LEU A 100 -22.87 16.30 8.17
C LEU A 100 -22.87 17.12 9.47
N ILE A 101 -21.82 17.90 9.66
CA ILE A 101 -21.67 18.82 10.77
C ILE A 101 -21.93 20.24 10.29
N LYS A 102 -22.83 20.94 10.97
CA LYS A 102 -23.18 22.34 10.70
C LYS A 102 -23.54 23.05 12.00
N GLU A 103 -23.11 24.29 12.16
CA GLU A 103 -23.44 25.15 13.32
C GLU A 103 -23.09 24.49 14.68
N GLY A 104 -21.97 23.80 14.75
CA GLY A 104 -21.47 23.21 16.00
C GLY A 104 -22.13 21.91 16.43
N ARG A 105 -22.90 21.24 15.56
CA ARG A 105 -23.58 19.97 15.85
C ARG A 105 -23.70 19.06 14.65
N ILE A 106 -23.88 17.78 14.90
CA ILE A 106 -24.22 16.79 13.88
C ILE A 106 -25.67 17.03 13.46
N GLN A 107 -25.88 17.39 12.20
CA GLN A 107 -27.21 17.65 11.63
C GLN A 107 -27.86 16.39 11.07
N LYS A 108 -27.09 15.61 10.31
CA LYS A 108 -27.53 14.37 9.67
C LYS A 108 -26.40 13.36 9.67
N LYS A 109 -26.76 12.10 9.53
CA LYS A 109 -25.84 10.96 9.41
C LYS A 109 -26.31 10.06 8.27
N GLY A 110 -25.38 9.30 7.72
CA GLY A 110 -25.62 8.18 6.81
C GLY A 110 -24.51 7.17 6.95
N GLY A 111 -24.64 6.00 6.36
CA GLY A 111 -23.64 4.96 6.48
C GLY A 111 -23.41 4.21 5.17
N LYS A 112 -22.34 3.43 5.14
CA LYS A 112 -21.92 2.57 4.05
C LYS A 112 -22.90 1.41 3.91
N LYS A 113 -23.41 1.18 2.71
CA LYS A 113 -24.37 0.12 2.42
C LYS A 113 -23.70 -1.14 1.90
N LEU A 114 -22.63 -1.00 1.13
CA LEU A 114 -21.89 -2.11 0.55
C LEU A 114 -20.59 -2.31 1.35
N LEU A 115 -20.47 -3.48 1.99
CA LEU A 115 -19.32 -3.81 2.85
C LEU A 115 -18.42 -4.82 2.15
N PRO A 116 -17.20 -4.44 1.71
CA PRO A 116 -16.30 -5.36 1.06
C PRO A 116 -15.72 -6.40 2.03
N ALA A 117 -15.63 -7.66 1.57
CA ALA A 117 -15.07 -8.80 2.31
C ALA A 117 -14.09 -9.60 1.44
N TYR A 118 -13.41 -8.94 0.51
CA TYR A 118 -12.45 -9.54 -0.42
C TYR A 118 -11.08 -8.85 -0.30
N ASP A 119 -10.03 -9.52 -0.80
CA ASP A 119 -8.63 -9.07 -0.76
C ASP A 119 -8.22 -8.63 0.67
N VAL A 120 -7.93 -7.37 0.87
CA VAL A 120 -7.52 -6.77 2.15
C VAL A 120 -8.68 -6.30 3.01
N PHE A 121 -9.89 -6.33 2.47
CA PHE A 121 -11.07 -5.86 3.16
C PHE A 121 -11.68 -6.98 4.04
N ASP A 122 -12.16 -6.59 5.22
CA ASP A 122 -12.83 -7.46 6.19
C ASP A 122 -13.93 -6.68 6.94
N GLU A 123 -14.62 -5.77 6.23
CA GLU A 123 -15.57 -4.83 6.85
C GLU A 123 -16.80 -5.54 7.41
N THR A 124 -17.25 -6.62 6.78
CA THR A 124 -18.38 -7.44 7.27
C THR A 124 -18.10 -8.10 8.62
N ARG A 125 -16.84 -8.16 9.07
CA ARG A 125 -16.47 -8.64 10.41
C ARG A 125 -16.94 -7.69 11.49
N TYR A 126 -16.95 -6.38 11.25
CA TYR A 126 -17.15 -5.34 12.25
C TYR A 126 -18.44 -4.55 12.06
N PHE A 127 -18.82 -4.30 10.82
CA PHE A 127 -19.89 -3.37 10.47
C PHE A 127 -21.15 -4.08 9.99
N GLU A 128 -22.29 -3.43 10.24
CA GLU A 128 -23.57 -3.71 9.65
C GLU A 128 -23.78 -2.81 8.42
N PRO A 129 -24.36 -3.31 7.31
CA PRO A 129 -24.78 -2.47 6.20
C PRO A 129 -25.79 -1.41 6.65
N ALA A 130 -25.53 -0.15 6.33
CA ALA A 130 -26.45 0.92 6.69
C ALA A 130 -27.75 0.87 5.87
N GLN A 131 -28.85 1.27 6.48
CA GLN A 131 -30.16 1.32 5.81
C GLN A 131 -30.30 2.55 4.93
N GLU A 132 -29.68 3.68 5.32
CA GLU A 132 -29.86 4.96 4.66
C GLU A 132 -28.53 5.58 4.25
N SER A 133 -28.49 6.13 3.03
CA SER A 133 -27.44 7.03 2.57
C SER A 133 -27.71 8.44 3.09
N LEU A 134 -26.65 9.25 3.26
CA LEU A 134 -26.83 10.64 3.67
C LEU A 134 -27.29 11.49 2.47
N VAL A 135 -28.44 12.15 2.63
CA VAL A 135 -28.95 13.16 1.68
C VAL A 135 -29.25 14.44 2.43
N PHE A 136 -28.82 15.59 1.91
CA PHE A 136 -29.07 16.90 2.50
C PHE A 136 -29.15 18.00 1.45
N GLU A 137 -29.66 19.16 1.83
CA GLU A 137 -29.72 20.33 0.98
C GLU A 137 -28.64 21.35 1.38
N LEU A 138 -27.99 21.93 0.37
CA LEU A 138 -27.01 23.00 0.49
C LEU A 138 -27.17 23.98 -0.67
N GLU A 139 -27.41 25.26 -0.38
CA GLU A 139 -27.60 26.32 -1.39
C GLU A 139 -28.59 25.92 -2.50
N ASN A 140 -29.75 25.38 -2.13
CA ASN A 140 -30.80 24.88 -3.04
C ASN A 140 -30.36 23.73 -3.95
N LYS A 141 -29.27 23.03 -3.61
CA LYS A 141 -28.82 21.79 -4.27
C LYS A 141 -28.98 20.61 -3.34
N LYS A 142 -29.53 19.52 -3.86
CA LYS A 142 -29.65 18.26 -3.14
C LYS A 142 -28.37 17.46 -3.30
N VAL A 143 -27.70 17.18 -2.22
CA VAL A 143 -26.40 16.49 -2.18
C VAL A 143 -26.61 15.07 -1.63
N GLY A 144 -26.18 14.06 -2.39
CA GLY A 144 -26.15 12.66 -1.97
C GLY A 144 -24.73 12.24 -1.63
N VAL A 145 -24.57 11.45 -0.56
CA VAL A 145 -23.25 10.97 -0.10
C VAL A 145 -23.25 9.45 -0.04
N THR A 146 -22.24 8.87 -0.63
CA THR A 146 -21.89 7.45 -0.60
C THR A 146 -20.53 7.25 0.03
N ILE A 147 -20.24 6.03 0.47
CA ILE A 147 -18.96 5.70 1.11
C ILE A 147 -18.28 4.57 0.33
N CYS A 148 -17.12 4.86 -0.25
CA CYS A 148 -16.17 3.95 -0.88
C CYS A 148 -16.84 2.89 -1.78
N GLU A 149 -17.07 1.68 -1.27
CA GLU A 149 -17.63 0.52 -1.98
C GLU A 149 -19.00 0.78 -2.62
N ASP A 150 -19.76 1.73 -2.08
CA ASP A 150 -21.11 2.04 -2.58
C ASP A 150 -21.18 2.41 -4.07
N ILE A 151 -20.05 2.81 -4.67
CA ILE A 151 -19.95 3.13 -6.11
C ILE A 151 -19.42 1.99 -6.98
N TRP A 152 -19.06 0.83 -6.39
CA TRP A 152 -18.40 -0.25 -7.12
C TRP A 152 -19.36 -1.29 -7.70
N ASN A 153 -20.64 -1.25 -7.35
CA ASN A 153 -21.67 -2.18 -7.87
C ASN A 153 -22.18 -1.74 -9.25
N VAL A 154 -21.28 -1.41 -10.18
CA VAL A 154 -21.63 -0.98 -11.54
C VAL A 154 -21.53 -2.17 -12.48
N ALA A 155 -22.65 -2.63 -13.02
CA ALA A 155 -22.76 -3.82 -13.86
C ALA A 155 -21.82 -3.82 -15.09
N ASP A 156 -21.48 -2.64 -15.61
CA ASP A 156 -20.61 -2.48 -16.79
C ASP A 156 -19.12 -2.75 -16.52
N TYR A 157 -18.74 -3.04 -15.26
CA TYR A 157 -17.35 -3.19 -14.89
C TYR A 157 -16.85 -4.65 -14.96
N GLU A 158 -17.64 -5.62 -14.46
CA GLU A 158 -17.29 -7.05 -14.45
C GLU A 158 -18.42 -7.97 -14.96
N GLY A 159 -19.46 -7.40 -15.52
CA GLY A 159 -20.57 -8.14 -16.14
C GLY A 159 -21.62 -8.69 -15.16
N VAL A 160 -21.29 -8.87 -13.87
CA VAL A 160 -22.23 -9.33 -12.84
C VAL A 160 -22.10 -8.45 -11.60
N PRO A 161 -23.21 -7.86 -11.10
CA PRO A 161 -23.19 -7.12 -9.84
C PRO A 161 -22.76 -8.02 -8.67
N ILE A 162 -21.89 -7.53 -7.82
CA ILE A 162 -21.43 -8.25 -6.63
C ILE A 162 -22.47 -8.21 -5.50
N TYR A 163 -23.33 -7.18 -5.50
CA TYR A 163 -24.30 -6.92 -4.45
C TYR A 163 -25.71 -6.84 -5.01
N ASP A 164 -26.70 -7.29 -4.22
CA ASP A 164 -28.12 -7.28 -4.60
C ASP A 164 -28.76 -5.88 -4.58
N ILE A 165 -28.12 -4.91 -3.93
CA ILE A 165 -28.61 -3.53 -3.79
C ILE A 165 -27.72 -2.55 -4.56
N ASP A 166 -28.35 -1.51 -5.09
CA ASP A 166 -27.67 -0.40 -5.76
C ASP A 166 -27.94 0.91 -5.00
N PRO A 167 -26.97 1.37 -4.16
CA PRO A 167 -27.12 2.62 -3.43
C PRO A 167 -27.26 3.85 -4.31
N LEU A 168 -26.68 3.83 -5.51
CA LEU A 168 -26.68 4.95 -6.44
C LEU A 168 -28.06 5.14 -7.09
N LYS A 169 -28.74 4.05 -7.44
CA LYS A 169 -30.10 4.09 -7.95
C LYS A 169 -31.05 4.77 -6.97
N GLN A 170 -30.96 4.42 -5.69
CA GLN A 170 -31.79 5.04 -4.64
C GLN A 170 -31.52 6.55 -4.49
N LEU A 171 -30.24 6.97 -4.59
CA LEU A 171 -29.89 8.39 -4.55
C LEU A 171 -30.39 9.13 -5.78
N HIS A 172 -30.25 8.55 -6.95
CA HIS A 172 -30.73 9.14 -8.20
C HIS A 172 -32.27 9.32 -8.19
N GLU A 173 -33.02 8.29 -7.79
CA GLU A 173 -34.47 8.37 -7.63
C GLU A 173 -34.89 9.45 -6.63
N SER A 174 -34.07 9.78 -5.66
CA SER A 174 -34.29 10.89 -4.74
C SER A 174 -34.01 12.27 -5.35
N GLY A 175 -33.48 12.35 -6.58
CA GLY A 175 -33.25 13.61 -7.30
C GLY A 175 -32.05 14.40 -6.80
N VAL A 176 -30.89 13.77 -6.56
CA VAL A 176 -29.66 14.46 -6.14
C VAL A 176 -29.04 15.26 -7.30
N ASP A 177 -28.62 16.49 -7.00
CA ASP A 177 -27.92 17.40 -7.93
C ASP A 177 -26.41 17.19 -7.95
N ILE A 178 -25.82 16.68 -6.86
CA ILE A 178 -24.39 16.44 -6.68
C ILE A 178 -24.21 15.11 -5.93
N LEU A 179 -23.37 14.23 -6.45
CA LEU A 179 -22.97 12.99 -5.81
C LEU A 179 -21.58 13.18 -5.18
N ILE A 180 -21.44 12.81 -3.91
CA ILE A 180 -20.17 12.78 -3.19
C ILE A 180 -19.88 11.34 -2.78
N ASN A 181 -18.70 10.84 -3.11
CA ASN A 181 -18.18 9.59 -2.58
C ASN A 181 -16.96 9.89 -1.71
N ILE A 182 -17.04 9.57 -0.42
CA ILE A 182 -15.91 9.63 0.50
C ILE A 182 -15.27 8.24 0.61
N SER A 183 -13.95 8.16 0.46
CA SER A 183 -13.26 6.87 0.32
C SER A 183 -11.99 6.78 1.16
N ALA A 184 -11.67 5.55 1.57
CA ALA A 184 -10.34 5.08 1.92
C ALA A 184 -10.01 3.86 1.05
N SER A 185 -9.91 4.10 -0.26
CA SER A 185 -9.68 3.06 -1.27
C SER A 185 -8.19 2.84 -1.47
N PRO A 186 -7.64 1.65 -1.12
CA PRO A 186 -6.21 1.38 -1.23
C PRO A 186 -5.73 1.44 -2.68
N TYR A 187 -4.49 1.91 -2.84
CA TYR A 187 -3.78 1.91 -4.10
C TYR A 187 -3.44 0.49 -4.56
N THR A 188 -3.56 0.25 -5.84
CA THR A 188 -2.84 -0.77 -6.59
C THR A 188 -2.53 -0.21 -7.97
N VAL A 189 -1.52 -0.77 -8.64
CA VAL A 189 -1.20 -0.40 -10.05
C VAL A 189 -2.47 -0.44 -10.89
N ASN A 190 -2.69 0.59 -11.72
CA ASN A 190 -3.84 0.78 -12.61
C ASN A 190 -5.20 1.00 -11.92
N LYS A 191 -5.29 1.12 -10.60
CA LYS A 191 -6.57 1.34 -9.91
C LYS A 191 -7.09 2.77 -10.07
N GLY A 192 -6.21 3.76 -10.21
CA GLY A 192 -6.59 5.15 -10.48
C GLY A 192 -7.40 5.31 -11.77
N PRO A 193 -6.90 4.87 -12.94
CA PRO A 193 -7.65 4.86 -14.20
C PRO A 193 -9.01 4.15 -14.10
N LEU A 194 -9.06 3.04 -13.35
CA LEU A 194 -10.27 2.30 -13.12
C LEU A 194 -11.31 3.11 -12.33
N ARG A 195 -10.90 3.75 -11.21
CA ARG A 195 -11.77 4.65 -10.44
C ARG A 195 -12.32 5.76 -11.33
N LEU A 196 -11.47 6.39 -12.14
CA LEU A 196 -11.90 7.42 -13.08
C LEU A 196 -12.94 6.90 -14.07
N LYS A 197 -12.76 5.69 -14.63
CA LYS A 197 -13.74 5.07 -15.53
C LYS A 197 -15.10 4.90 -14.84
N ILE A 198 -15.12 4.41 -13.59
CA ILE A 198 -16.35 4.27 -12.80
C ILE A 198 -17.02 5.64 -12.60
N LEU A 199 -16.28 6.65 -12.14
CA LEU A 199 -16.82 7.99 -11.90
C LEU A 199 -17.37 8.63 -13.18
N LYS A 200 -16.68 8.48 -14.32
CA LYS A 200 -17.15 8.95 -15.63
C LYS A 200 -18.46 8.26 -16.05
N THR A 201 -18.56 6.95 -15.83
CA THR A 201 -19.77 6.18 -16.11
C THR A 201 -20.93 6.67 -15.23
N LEU A 202 -20.72 6.79 -13.93
CA LEU A 202 -21.74 7.27 -12.99
C LEU A 202 -22.24 8.67 -13.33
N ALA A 203 -21.32 9.61 -13.54
CA ALA A 203 -21.65 10.98 -13.87
C ALA A 203 -22.47 11.08 -15.16
N LYS A 204 -22.12 10.33 -16.20
CA LYS A 204 -22.87 10.27 -17.48
C LYS A 204 -24.24 9.63 -17.35
N THR A 205 -24.32 8.48 -16.65
CA THR A 205 -25.58 7.72 -16.49
C THR A 205 -26.61 8.53 -15.73
N HIS A 206 -26.20 9.16 -14.63
CA HIS A 206 -27.09 9.91 -13.76
C HIS A 206 -27.19 11.40 -14.08
N LYS A 207 -26.42 11.90 -15.06
CA LYS A 207 -26.34 13.33 -15.42
C LYS A 207 -26.02 14.23 -14.22
N THR A 208 -25.23 13.72 -13.27
CA THR A 208 -24.93 14.34 -11.98
C THR A 208 -23.42 14.45 -11.80
N PRO A 209 -22.87 15.65 -11.52
CA PRO A 209 -21.44 15.78 -11.21
C PRO A 209 -21.11 14.96 -9.98
N THR A 210 -19.97 14.28 -10.04
CA THR A 210 -19.52 13.33 -9.02
C THR A 210 -18.19 13.77 -8.43
N ILE A 211 -18.13 13.90 -7.09
CA ILE A 211 -16.94 14.19 -6.30
C ILE A 211 -16.46 12.88 -5.67
N TYR A 212 -15.18 12.58 -5.82
CA TYR A 212 -14.50 11.49 -5.17
C TYR A 212 -13.43 12.05 -4.22
N CYS A 213 -13.62 11.87 -2.92
CA CYS A 213 -12.69 12.32 -1.88
C CYS A 213 -12.01 11.10 -1.26
N ASN A 214 -10.73 10.89 -1.56
CA ASN A 214 -9.98 9.72 -1.10
C ASN A 214 -8.96 10.08 -0.02
N GLN A 215 -8.72 9.14 0.90
CA GLN A 215 -7.61 9.19 1.83
C GLN A 215 -6.27 9.12 1.10
N VAL A 216 -5.23 9.73 1.66
CA VAL A 216 -3.83 9.55 1.25
C VAL A 216 -3.01 9.02 2.42
N GLY A 217 -1.88 8.35 2.13
CA GLY A 217 -0.91 7.90 3.13
C GLY A 217 -0.72 6.39 3.18
N GLY A 218 0.25 5.93 3.97
CA GLY A 218 0.52 4.52 4.26
C GLY A 218 -0.01 4.14 5.65
N ASN A 219 -0.74 3.04 5.75
CA ASN A 219 -1.18 2.46 7.03
C ASN A 219 -0.93 0.94 6.98
N ASP A 220 -0.02 0.43 7.82
CA ASP A 220 0.49 -0.94 7.77
C ASP A 220 1.04 -1.28 6.36
N ASP A 221 0.48 -2.28 5.70
CA ASP A 221 0.81 -2.73 4.36
C ASP A 221 0.06 -1.98 3.24
N LEU A 222 -0.97 -1.18 3.59
CA LEU A 222 -1.81 -0.51 2.63
C LEU A 222 -1.32 0.90 2.29
N LEU A 223 -1.35 1.22 1.01
CA LEU A 223 -1.08 2.55 0.48
C LEU A 223 -2.39 3.17 -0.02
N PHE A 224 -2.56 4.45 0.24
CA PHE A 224 -3.68 5.25 -0.25
C PHE A 224 -3.11 6.39 -1.07
N ASP A 225 -3.43 6.39 -2.34
CA ASP A 225 -2.86 7.33 -3.31
C ASP A 225 -3.50 8.73 -3.28
N GLY A 226 -4.60 8.90 -2.58
CA GLY A 226 -5.37 10.13 -2.69
C GLY A 226 -6.02 10.23 -4.06
N ALA A 227 -5.43 11.04 -4.94
CA ALA A 227 -5.95 11.25 -6.30
C ALA A 227 -7.46 11.54 -6.30
N SER A 228 -7.91 12.40 -5.39
CA SER A 228 -9.31 12.83 -5.30
C SER A 228 -9.72 13.52 -6.58
N MET A 229 -10.98 13.34 -7.03
CA MET A 229 -11.40 13.75 -8.36
C MET A 229 -12.75 14.47 -8.34
N VAL A 230 -12.97 15.35 -9.31
CA VAL A 230 -14.28 15.85 -9.68
C VAL A 230 -14.54 15.56 -11.15
N VAL A 231 -15.63 14.87 -11.41
CA VAL A 231 -16.11 14.56 -12.76
C VAL A 231 -17.43 15.31 -12.99
N ASP A 232 -17.54 16.05 -14.08
CA ASP A 232 -18.76 16.79 -14.42
C ASP A 232 -19.88 15.87 -14.92
N ARG A 233 -21.09 16.43 -15.09
CA ARG A 233 -22.27 15.67 -15.55
C ARG A 233 -22.12 15.00 -16.92
N ASP A 234 -21.16 15.45 -17.74
CA ASP A 234 -20.89 14.92 -19.07
C ASP A 234 -19.76 13.88 -19.02
N GLY A 235 -19.23 13.59 -17.83
CA GLY A 235 -18.19 12.59 -17.59
C GLY A 235 -16.79 13.10 -17.91
N LYS A 236 -16.55 14.42 -17.87
CA LYS A 236 -15.21 15.00 -18.01
C LYS A 236 -14.55 15.10 -16.64
N LEU A 237 -13.31 14.66 -16.53
CA LEU A 237 -12.49 14.93 -15.34
C LEU A 237 -12.11 16.42 -15.36
N ILE A 238 -12.52 17.16 -14.34
CA ILE A 238 -12.32 18.62 -14.27
C ILE A 238 -11.40 19.06 -13.13
N LEU A 239 -11.23 18.24 -12.10
CA LEU A 239 -10.24 18.45 -11.04
C LEU A 239 -9.67 17.09 -10.61
N MET A 240 -8.38 17.08 -10.28
CA MET A 240 -7.68 15.94 -9.70
C MET A 240 -6.64 16.39 -8.69
N GLY A 241 -6.57 15.72 -7.55
CA GLY A 241 -5.59 15.95 -6.49
C GLY A 241 -4.28 15.22 -6.75
N GLU A 242 -3.27 15.67 -6.05
CA GLU A 242 -1.93 15.06 -6.09
C GLU A 242 -1.97 13.58 -5.68
N GLU A 243 -1.25 12.73 -6.42
CA GLU A 243 -1.00 11.35 -5.99
C GLU A 243 0.03 11.31 -4.85
N PHE A 244 -0.25 10.51 -3.84
CA PHE A 244 0.62 10.22 -2.69
C PHE A 244 1.02 11.43 -1.85
N ALA A 245 0.25 12.53 -1.93
CA ALA A 245 0.44 13.72 -1.11
C ALA A 245 -0.89 14.25 -0.56
N PRO A 246 -0.92 14.84 0.65
CA PRO A 246 -2.08 15.58 1.13
C PRO A 246 -2.37 16.77 0.22
N ASP A 247 -3.66 17.01 -0.07
CA ASP A 247 -4.09 18.09 -0.96
C ASP A 247 -5.42 18.71 -0.53
N LEU A 248 -5.71 19.91 -1.03
CA LEU A 248 -6.96 20.62 -0.86
C LEU A 248 -7.46 21.16 -2.20
N LEU A 249 -8.37 20.43 -2.82
CA LEU A 249 -9.02 20.86 -4.05
C LEU A 249 -10.22 21.76 -3.74
N ILE A 250 -10.45 22.74 -4.59
CA ILE A 250 -11.63 23.61 -4.50
C ILE A 250 -12.38 23.54 -5.83
N TRP A 251 -13.57 22.98 -5.77
CA TRP A 251 -14.50 22.99 -6.89
C TRP A 251 -15.52 24.11 -6.74
N ASP A 252 -15.54 25.03 -7.70
CA ASP A 252 -16.53 26.11 -7.78
C ASP A 252 -17.54 25.74 -8.88
N THR A 253 -18.78 25.47 -8.48
CA THR A 253 -19.84 25.03 -9.40
C THR A 253 -20.24 26.06 -10.45
N GLU A 254 -19.86 27.34 -10.27
CA GLU A 254 -20.15 28.42 -11.20
C GLU A 254 -19.02 28.64 -12.23
N LYS A 255 -17.88 27.97 -12.05
CA LYS A 255 -16.76 28.06 -12.99
C LYS A 255 -16.85 26.99 -14.06
N VAL A 256 -16.39 27.36 -15.24
CA VAL A 256 -16.13 26.40 -16.33
C VAL A 256 -14.70 25.88 -16.17
N TYR A 257 -14.54 24.59 -16.29
CA TYR A 257 -13.24 23.90 -16.21
C TYR A 257 -12.96 23.18 -17.53
N ASP A 258 -11.72 23.18 -17.94
CA ASP A 258 -11.25 22.32 -19.04
C ASP A 258 -11.15 20.86 -18.59
N GLU A 259 -11.29 19.95 -19.53
CA GLU A 259 -11.09 18.52 -19.27
C GLU A 259 -9.61 18.22 -19.06
N ILE A 260 -9.28 17.60 -17.95
CA ILE A 260 -7.96 17.01 -17.70
C ILE A 260 -7.86 15.70 -18.48
N ARG A 261 -6.93 15.64 -19.43
CA ARG A 261 -6.61 14.45 -20.23
C ARG A 261 -5.31 13.85 -19.75
N ASP A 262 -5.21 12.52 -19.79
CA ASP A 262 -4.00 11.77 -19.40
C ASP A 262 -3.41 12.21 -18.05
N PRO A 263 -4.20 12.16 -16.97
CA PRO A 263 -3.80 12.71 -15.66
C PRO A 263 -2.75 11.88 -14.93
N TRP A 264 -2.46 10.67 -15.42
CA TRP A 264 -1.63 9.71 -14.71
C TRP A 264 -0.17 9.79 -15.13
N PRO A 265 0.79 9.79 -14.18
CA PRO A 265 2.21 9.64 -14.49
C PRO A 265 2.50 8.21 -15.01
N SER A 266 3.77 7.95 -15.34
CA SER A 266 4.18 6.57 -15.67
C SER A 266 3.96 5.61 -14.50
N GLU A 267 3.82 4.32 -14.82
CA GLU A 267 3.65 3.28 -13.79
C GLU A 267 4.82 3.28 -12.81
N GLU A 268 6.06 3.44 -13.32
CA GLU A 268 7.27 3.50 -12.52
C GLU A 268 7.24 4.68 -11.54
N GLU A 269 6.80 5.85 -11.98
CA GLU A 269 6.71 7.02 -11.12
C GLU A 269 5.65 6.86 -10.03
N SER A 270 4.45 6.37 -10.37
CA SER A 270 3.38 6.09 -9.39
C SER A 270 3.83 5.05 -8.36
N VAL A 271 4.42 3.94 -8.80
CA VAL A 271 4.93 2.89 -7.91
C VAL A 271 6.01 3.43 -6.99
N LEU A 272 6.98 4.18 -7.53
CA LEU A 272 8.07 4.76 -6.75
C LEU A 272 7.55 5.75 -5.70
N LYS A 273 6.65 6.65 -6.06
CA LYS A 273 5.98 7.57 -5.11
C LYS A 273 5.25 6.82 -4.00
N GLY A 274 4.52 5.76 -4.37
CA GLY A 274 3.83 4.91 -3.41
C GLY A 274 4.77 4.23 -2.41
N LEU A 275 5.86 3.65 -2.88
CA LEU A 275 6.88 3.00 -2.04
C LEU A 275 7.58 4.01 -1.11
N ILE A 276 7.91 5.20 -1.60
CA ILE A 276 8.51 6.29 -0.80
C ILE A 276 7.55 6.74 0.29
N MET A 277 6.30 7.03 -0.06
CA MET A 277 5.29 7.45 0.91
C MET A 277 5.01 6.35 1.94
N GLY A 278 4.83 5.10 1.50
CA GLY A 278 4.58 3.95 2.36
C GLY A 278 5.70 3.70 3.36
N THR A 279 6.95 3.74 2.89
CA THR A 279 8.14 3.56 3.74
C THR A 279 8.24 4.67 4.79
N ARG A 280 8.02 5.93 4.38
CA ARG A 280 8.02 7.07 5.30
C ARG A 280 6.92 6.96 6.34
N ASP A 281 5.69 6.74 5.90
CA ASP A 281 4.52 6.73 6.77
C ASP A 281 4.57 5.56 7.75
N TYR A 282 4.91 4.35 7.29
CA TYR A 282 5.09 3.19 8.16
C TYR A 282 6.15 3.46 9.23
N SER A 283 7.33 3.94 8.83
CA SER A 283 8.41 4.24 9.77
C SER A 283 7.98 5.26 10.82
N LEU A 284 7.45 6.41 10.39
CA LEU A 284 7.09 7.50 11.28
C LEU A 284 5.89 7.18 12.17
N LYS A 285 4.85 6.51 11.63
CA LYS A 285 3.65 6.12 12.38
C LYS A 285 3.94 5.02 13.41
N CYS A 286 4.95 4.17 13.15
CA CYS A 286 5.48 3.20 14.12
C CYS A 286 6.51 3.80 15.10
N GLY A 287 6.81 5.11 15.00
CA GLY A 287 7.71 5.82 15.93
C GLY A 287 9.20 5.77 15.55
N PHE A 288 9.57 5.17 14.42
CA PHE A 288 10.95 5.12 13.94
C PHE A 288 11.31 6.39 13.16
N ARG A 289 12.46 6.98 13.52
CA ARG A 289 13.00 8.14 12.81
C ARG A 289 14.27 7.83 12.02
N LYS A 290 14.79 6.62 12.15
CA LYS A 290 15.98 6.13 11.44
C LYS A 290 15.69 4.76 10.86
N VAL A 291 16.33 4.46 9.73
CA VAL A 291 16.22 3.17 9.06
C VAL A 291 17.60 2.60 8.72
N LEU A 292 17.69 1.27 8.66
CA LEU A 292 18.88 0.54 8.24
C LEU A 292 18.56 -0.28 7.00
N VAL A 293 19.51 -0.37 6.07
CA VAL A 293 19.43 -1.21 4.87
C VAL A 293 20.72 -2.00 4.73
N GLY A 294 20.63 -3.32 4.56
CA GLY A 294 21.76 -4.14 4.15
C GLY A 294 22.08 -3.88 2.68
N LEU A 295 23.31 -3.43 2.37
CA LEU A 295 23.78 -3.16 1.02
C LEU A 295 24.64 -4.31 0.51
N SER A 296 24.13 -5.07 -0.44
CA SER A 296 24.85 -6.21 -1.05
C SER A 296 25.58 -5.84 -2.35
N GLY A 297 25.39 -4.64 -2.89
CA GLY A 297 25.78 -4.26 -4.24
C GLY A 297 24.82 -4.75 -5.32
N GLY A 298 23.75 -5.48 -4.96
CA GLY A 298 22.70 -5.94 -5.86
C GLY A 298 21.57 -4.91 -6.02
N ILE A 299 20.77 -5.08 -7.09
CA ILE A 299 19.72 -4.12 -7.50
C ILE A 299 18.63 -3.93 -6.44
N ASP A 300 18.21 -4.99 -5.73
CA ASP A 300 17.12 -4.92 -4.76
C ASP A 300 17.51 -4.07 -3.56
N SER A 301 18.70 -4.31 -2.99
CA SER A 301 19.24 -3.50 -1.89
C SER A 301 19.48 -2.04 -2.31
N ALA A 302 19.90 -1.83 -3.56
CA ALA A 302 20.09 -0.49 -4.12
C ALA A 302 18.75 0.24 -4.25
N LEU A 303 17.73 -0.41 -4.77
CA LEU A 303 16.39 0.16 -4.90
C LEU A 303 15.80 0.53 -3.54
N VAL A 304 15.90 -0.36 -2.53
CA VAL A 304 15.43 -0.09 -1.17
C VAL A 304 16.19 1.06 -0.53
N ALA A 305 17.50 1.18 -0.75
CA ALA A 305 18.29 2.30 -0.24
C ALA A 305 17.87 3.65 -0.83
N VAL A 306 17.60 3.72 -2.15
CA VAL A 306 17.05 4.92 -2.81
C VAL A 306 15.69 5.30 -2.23
N ILE A 307 14.79 4.32 -2.09
CA ILE A 307 13.45 4.54 -1.52
C ILE A 307 13.57 5.04 -0.07
N ALA A 308 14.42 4.41 0.73
CA ALA A 308 14.67 4.79 2.12
C ALA A 308 15.21 6.24 2.23
N GLN A 309 16.19 6.60 1.39
CA GLN A 309 16.77 7.93 1.37
C GLN A 309 15.74 9.00 0.98
N ARG A 310 14.93 8.74 -0.05
CA ARG A 310 13.85 9.66 -0.48
C ARG A 310 12.71 9.75 0.56
N ALA A 311 12.44 8.66 1.29
CA ALA A 311 11.41 8.62 2.31
C ALA A 311 11.80 9.34 3.60
N MET A 312 13.04 9.14 4.08
CA MET A 312 13.48 9.55 5.41
C MET A 312 14.47 10.71 5.41
N GLY A 313 15.11 10.99 4.27
CA GLY A 313 16.27 11.89 4.17
C GLY A 313 17.60 11.19 4.49
N ALA A 314 18.68 11.62 3.88
CA ALA A 314 20.00 10.98 3.93
C ALA A 314 20.52 10.79 5.36
N ASP A 315 20.35 11.78 6.24
CA ASP A 315 20.82 11.76 7.63
C ASP A 315 20.17 10.69 8.51
N HIS A 316 19.05 10.10 8.05
CA HIS A 316 18.27 9.12 8.78
C HIS A 316 18.42 7.69 8.24
N VAL A 317 19.26 7.50 7.21
CA VAL A 317 19.48 6.19 6.58
C VAL A 317 20.92 5.76 6.80
N THR A 318 21.11 4.49 7.17
CA THR A 318 22.44 3.87 7.23
C THR A 318 22.46 2.61 6.38
N GLY A 319 23.36 2.57 5.41
CA GLY A 319 23.67 1.40 4.59
C GLY A 319 24.74 0.55 5.27
N ILE A 320 24.52 -0.76 5.36
CA ILE A 320 25.45 -1.70 5.98
C ILE A 320 25.89 -2.76 4.96
N SER A 321 27.17 -2.75 4.60
CA SER A 321 27.78 -3.84 3.84
C SER A 321 28.33 -4.92 4.77
N MET A 322 28.07 -6.19 4.44
CA MET A 322 28.50 -7.33 5.27
C MET A 322 29.16 -8.39 4.37
N PRO A 323 30.34 -8.11 3.84
CA PRO A 323 31.02 -9.01 2.92
C PRO A 323 31.39 -10.34 3.57
N SER A 324 31.26 -11.42 2.79
CA SER A 324 31.79 -12.76 3.06
C SER A 324 33.01 -13.02 2.19
N PRO A 325 33.70 -14.17 2.34
CA PRO A 325 34.77 -14.57 1.43
C PRO A 325 34.34 -14.74 -0.04
N PHE A 326 33.03 -14.88 -0.29
CA PHE A 326 32.43 -15.07 -1.63
C PHE A 326 31.94 -13.75 -2.24
N THR A 327 31.93 -12.65 -1.47
CA THR A 327 31.49 -11.35 -1.96
C THR A 327 32.55 -10.76 -2.90
N SER A 328 32.16 -10.46 -4.13
CA SER A 328 33.06 -9.86 -5.13
C SER A 328 33.48 -8.45 -4.75
N GLU A 329 34.71 -8.05 -5.17
CA GLU A 329 35.15 -6.65 -4.98
C GLU A 329 34.19 -5.66 -5.66
N MET A 330 33.67 -6.02 -6.84
CA MET A 330 32.69 -5.20 -7.55
C MET A 330 31.44 -4.90 -6.70
N SER A 331 30.93 -5.88 -5.96
CA SER A 331 29.76 -5.71 -5.09
C SER A 331 30.01 -4.74 -3.95
N LYS A 332 31.21 -4.77 -3.35
CA LYS A 332 31.63 -3.84 -2.29
C LYS A 332 31.73 -2.42 -2.83
N GLU A 333 32.44 -2.25 -3.97
CA GLU A 333 32.57 -0.96 -4.65
C GLU A 333 31.23 -0.35 -5.03
N ASP A 334 30.29 -1.17 -5.56
CA ASP A 334 28.97 -0.71 -5.95
C ASP A 334 28.12 -0.31 -4.76
N ALA A 335 28.20 -1.04 -3.64
CA ALA A 335 27.52 -0.69 -2.39
C ALA A 335 28.02 0.64 -1.81
N GLU A 336 29.34 0.85 -1.79
CA GLU A 336 29.95 2.09 -1.32
C GLU A 336 29.65 3.27 -2.25
N LYS A 337 29.78 3.07 -3.58
CA LYS A 337 29.43 4.09 -4.59
C LYS A 337 27.98 4.52 -4.47
N LEU A 338 27.04 3.58 -4.31
CA LEU A 338 25.64 3.88 -4.09
C LEU A 338 25.42 4.72 -2.83
N ALA A 339 26.03 4.33 -1.71
CA ALA A 339 25.91 5.07 -0.45
C ALA A 339 26.43 6.51 -0.57
N ASN A 340 27.56 6.70 -1.28
CA ASN A 340 28.12 8.01 -1.60
C ASN A 340 27.19 8.83 -2.50
N ASN A 341 26.62 8.24 -3.56
CA ASN A 341 25.66 8.91 -4.45
C ASN A 341 24.40 9.37 -3.71
N LEU A 342 23.96 8.60 -2.71
CA LEU A 342 22.79 8.91 -1.88
C LEU A 342 23.12 9.86 -0.71
N GLY A 343 24.39 10.09 -0.42
CA GLY A 343 24.84 10.88 0.74
C GLY A 343 24.45 10.25 2.08
N ILE A 344 24.26 8.94 2.16
CA ILE A 344 23.88 8.22 3.38
C ILE A 344 25.11 7.71 4.13
N ARG A 345 24.95 7.48 5.43
CA ARG A 345 26.00 6.84 6.23
C ARG A 345 26.22 5.41 5.72
N PHE A 346 27.49 5.01 5.59
CA PHE A 346 27.91 3.68 5.16
C PHE A 346 28.83 3.05 6.20
N GLU A 347 28.59 1.77 6.50
CA GLU A 347 29.44 0.97 7.40
C GLU A 347 29.68 -0.40 6.77
N GLU A 348 30.91 -0.91 6.92
CA GLU A 348 31.25 -2.26 6.48
C GLU A 348 31.54 -3.16 7.71
N ILE A 349 30.90 -4.33 7.77
CA ILE A 349 31.02 -5.30 8.84
C ILE A 349 31.26 -6.68 8.22
N PRO A 350 32.52 -7.10 7.97
CA PRO A 350 32.82 -8.41 7.41
C PRO A 350 32.35 -9.56 8.30
N ILE A 351 31.72 -10.59 7.69
CA ILE A 351 31.15 -11.71 8.44
C ILE A 351 32.09 -12.92 8.58
N HIS A 352 33.25 -12.91 7.96
CA HIS A 352 34.15 -14.07 7.86
C HIS A 352 34.46 -14.74 9.19
N GLN A 353 34.87 -13.96 10.20
CA GLN A 353 35.26 -14.52 11.52
C GLN A 353 34.05 -15.17 12.22
N VAL A 354 32.86 -14.57 12.13
CA VAL A 354 31.64 -15.12 12.71
C VAL A 354 31.24 -16.40 11.97
N TYR A 355 31.34 -16.41 10.64
CA TYR A 355 31.03 -17.57 9.81
C TYR A 355 31.95 -18.76 10.14
N GLU A 356 33.26 -18.56 10.25
CA GLU A 356 34.19 -19.59 10.65
C GLU A 356 33.93 -20.12 12.08
N SER A 357 33.48 -19.27 12.98
CA SER A 357 33.10 -19.68 14.33
C SER A 357 31.89 -20.61 14.34
N TYR A 358 30.89 -20.34 13.48
CA TYR A 358 29.76 -21.25 13.28
C TYR A 358 30.20 -22.60 12.70
N LYS A 359 31.02 -22.61 11.64
CA LYS A 359 31.55 -23.84 11.04
C LYS A 359 32.32 -24.68 12.06
N LYS A 360 33.17 -24.04 12.86
CA LYS A 360 33.90 -24.69 13.94
C LYS A 360 33.00 -25.32 15.00
N SER A 361 31.94 -24.61 15.40
CA SER A 361 30.98 -25.11 16.40
C SER A 361 30.17 -26.31 15.91
N LEU A 362 29.84 -26.33 14.62
CA LEU A 362 29.04 -27.39 14.00
C LEU A 362 29.87 -28.57 13.46
N LYS A 363 31.18 -28.44 13.41
CA LYS A 363 32.09 -29.41 12.78
C LYS A 363 31.87 -30.86 13.22
N ASN A 364 31.65 -31.08 14.51
CA ASN A 364 31.45 -32.45 15.04
C ASN A 364 30.07 -33.00 14.68
N VAL A 365 29.04 -32.15 14.63
CA VAL A 365 27.66 -32.53 14.30
C VAL A 365 27.54 -32.82 12.79
N PHE A 366 28.26 -32.07 11.96
CA PHE A 366 28.25 -32.20 10.50
C PHE A 366 29.36 -33.13 9.97
N HIS A 367 30.03 -33.88 10.87
CA HIS A 367 31.14 -34.75 10.47
C HIS A 367 30.70 -35.73 9.38
N GLY A 368 31.44 -35.74 8.25
CA GLY A 368 31.18 -36.62 7.10
C GLY A 368 30.06 -36.14 6.15
N LEU A 369 29.39 -35.03 6.44
CA LEU A 369 28.43 -34.40 5.54
C LEU A 369 29.14 -33.41 4.61
N LYS A 370 28.65 -33.27 3.37
CA LYS A 370 29.12 -32.26 2.42
C LYS A 370 28.46 -30.90 2.72
N GLU A 371 29.17 -29.81 2.43
CA GLU A 371 28.56 -28.47 2.44
C GLU A 371 27.43 -28.40 1.40
N ASP A 372 26.32 -27.74 1.78
CA ASP A 372 25.14 -27.54 0.98
C ASP A 372 24.49 -26.16 1.26
N GLU A 373 23.20 -25.99 1.03
CA GLU A 373 22.44 -24.76 1.32
C GLU A 373 22.50 -24.38 2.83
N THR A 374 22.94 -25.26 3.72
CA THR A 374 23.07 -25.00 5.15
C THR A 374 24.12 -23.90 5.40
N GLU A 375 25.27 -24.02 4.77
CA GLU A 375 26.37 -23.07 4.90
C GLU A 375 26.03 -21.72 4.23
N GLU A 376 25.33 -21.74 3.11
CA GLU A 376 24.79 -20.53 2.47
C GLU A 376 23.82 -19.81 3.42
N ASN A 377 22.88 -20.57 4.01
CA ASN A 377 21.88 -20.03 4.94
C ASN A 377 22.48 -19.51 6.26
N ILE A 378 23.59 -20.08 6.74
CA ILE A 378 24.31 -19.56 7.92
C ILE A 378 24.79 -18.14 7.64
N GLN A 379 25.36 -17.85 6.47
CA GLN A 379 25.81 -16.50 6.12
C GLN A 379 24.65 -15.49 6.12
N ALA A 380 23.52 -15.85 5.53
CA ALA A 380 22.33 -14.99 5.51
C ALA A 380 21.83 -14.71 6.96
N ARG A 381 21.82 -15.72 7.85
CA ARG A 381 21.41 -15.55 9.25
C ARG A 381 22.38 -14.71 10.06
N ILE A 382 23.69 -14.85 9.84
CA ILE A 382 24.70 -13.97 10.46
C ILE A 382 24.42 -12.52 10.08
N ARG A 383 24.20 -12.23 8.80
CA ARG A 383 23.84 -10.87 8.33
C ARG A 383 22.55 -10.37 8.98
N GLY A 384 21.50 -11.18 9.00
CA GLY A 384 20.23 -10.83 9.65
C GLY A 384 20.41 -10.51 11.15
N ASN A 385 21.20 -11.32 11.87
CA ASN A 385 21.47 -11.10 13.28
C ASN A 385 22.26 -9.81 13.54
N LEU A 386 23.30 -9.52 12.76
CA LEU A 386 24.07 -8.28 12.85
C LEU A 386 23.20 -7.05 12.58
N LEU A 387 22.39 -7.07 11.53
CA LEU A 387 21.46 -5.99 11.20
C LEU A 387 20.45 -5.74 12.32
N MET A 388 19.87 -6.81 12.91
CA MET A 388 18.96 -6.68 14.04
C MET A 388 19.65 -6.18 15.31
N ALA A 389 20.90 -6.53 15.55
CA ALA A 389 21.67 -5.99 16.67
C ALA A 389 21.87 -4.46 16.51
N LEU A 390 22.20 -4.00 15.30
CA LEU A 390 22.31 -2.58 14.99
C LEU A 390 20.95 -1.86 15.11
N SER A 391 19.88 -2.47 14.57
CA SER A 391 18.52 -1.98 14.69
C SER A 391 18.15 -1.71 16.15
N ASN A 392 18.35 -2.67 17.02
CA ASN A 392 18.08 -2.54 18.46
C ASN A 392 18.96 -1.47 19.13
N LYS A 393 20.26 -1.46 18.81
CA LYS A 393 21.22 -0.55 19.43
C LYS A 393 20.97 0.91 19.09
N PHE A 394 20.56 1.19 17.85
CA PHE A 394 20.37 2.55 17.34
C PHE A 394 18.91 2.99 17.30
N GLY A 395 17.97 2.13 17.66
CA GLY A 395 16.53 2.43 17.59
C GLY A 395 16.08 2.72 16.16
N ALA A 396 16.63 1.99 15.18
CA ALA A 396 16.35 2.17 13.77
C ALA A 396 15.54 0.99 13.21
N LEU A 397 14.63 1.24 12.28
CA LEU A 397 13.89 0.19 11.61
C LEU A 397 14.75 -0.47 10.55
N LEU A 398 14.90 -1.79 10.59
CA LEU A 398 15.55 -2.55 9.52
C LEU A 398 14.57 -2.74 8.37
N LEU A 399 14.99 -2.37 7.15
CA LEU A 399 14.25 -2.58 5.91
C LEU A 399 14.75 -3.85 5.21
N SER A 400 13.84 -4.79 4.93
CA SER A 400 14.14 -5.99 4.14
C SER A 400 14.09 -5.67 2.65
N THR A 401 14.93 -6.34 1.87
CA THR A 401 15.17 -6.05 0.44
C THR A 401 14.67 -7.12 -0.50
N GLY A 402 14.00 -8.17 -0.01
CA GLY A 402 13.45 -9.24 -0.85
C GLY A 402 12.32 -8.74 -1.74
N ASN A 403 12.35 -9.09 -3.03
CA ASN A 403 11.33 -8.77 -4.02
C ASN A 403 10.25 -9.87 -4.12
N LYS A 404 9.17 -9.59 -4.86
CA LYS A 404 8.02 -10.50 -5.00
C LYS A 404 8.39 -11.84 -5.63
N SER A 405 9.24 -11.84 -6.65
CA SER A 405 9.64 -13.03 -7.41
C SER A 405 10.44 -14.00 -6.55
N GLU A 406 11.42 -13.50 -5.80
CA GLU A 406 12.21 -14.29 -4.85
C GLU A 406 11.35 -14.85 -3.72
N ILE A 407 10.49 -14.02 -3.11
CA ILE A 407 9.58 -14.42 -2.04
C ILE A 407 8.55 -15.47 -2.54
N ALA A 408 8.08 -15.34 -3.79
CA ALA A 408 7.18 -16.31 -4.39
C ALA A 408 7.82 -17.71 -4.49
N MET A 409 9.07 -17.75 -4.98
CA MET A 409 9.84 -18.97 -5.15
C MET A 409 10.41 -19.53 -3.85
N GLY A 410 10.34 -18.74 -2.75
CA GLY A 410 11.00 -19.08 -1.49
C GLY A 410 12.52 -19.01 -1.58
N TYR A 411 13.05 -18.28 -2.57
CA TYR A 411 14.47 -17.97 -2.72
C TYR A 411 14.84 -16.87 -1.71
N CYS A 412 14.75 -17.25 -0.45
CA CYS A 412 14.98 -16.41 0.72
C CYS A 412 15.25 -17.30 1.94
N THR A 413 15.99 -16.80 2.90
CA THR A 413 16.40 -17.51 4.11
C THR A 413 15.61 -17.01 5.32
N LEU A 414 14.87 -17.91 5.98
CA LEU A 414 14.23 -17.62 7.26
C LEU A 414 15.25 -17.15 8.29
N TYR A 415 14.93 -16.02 8.96
CA TYR A 415 15.80 -15.37 9.95
C TYR A 415 17.13 -14.86 9.38
N GLY A 416 17.24 -14.77 8.06
CA GLY A 416 18.38 -14.22 7.33
C GLY A 416 18.01 -12.94 6.60
N ASP A 417 17.96 -12.99 5.29
CA ASP A 417 17.60 -11.86 4.40
C ASP A 417 16.13 -11.42 4.53
N MET A 418 15.27 -12.27 5.10
CA MET A 418 13.89 -11.92 5.47
C MET A 418 13.81 -11.10 6.77
N SER A 419 14.92 -10.87 7.47
CA SER A 419 14.92 -10.08 8.72
C SER A 419 14.60 -8.63 8.46
N GLY A 420 13.76 -8.03 9.30
CA GLY A 420 13.40 -6.61 9.20
C GLY A 420 12.06 -6.30 9.83
N GLY A 421 11.71 -5.02 9.82
CA GLY A 421 10.41 -4.54 10.31
C GLY A 421 9.47 -4.09 9.19
N LEU A 422 10.00 -3.91 7.95
CA LEU A 422 9.23 -3.60 6.75
C LEU A 422 9.92 -4.19 5.52
N ALA A 423 9.20 -4.92 4.70
CA ALA A 423 9.65 -5.44 3.41
C ALA A 423 9.20 -4.52 2.27
N VAL A 424 10.07 -3.55 1.94
CA VAL A 424 9.71 -2.40 1.08
C VAL A 424 9.25 -2.80 -0.31
N ILE A 425 9.94 -3.77 -0.94
CA ILE A 425 9.69 -4.19 -2.34
C ILE A 425 9.14 -5.62 -2.45
N SER A 426 8.61 -6.18 -1.36
CA SER A 426 8.10 -7.57 -1.34
C SER A 426 6.90 -7.83 -2.26
N ASP A 427 6.25 -6.79 -2.75
CA ASP A 427 5.17 -6.89 -3.76
C ASP A 427 5.59 -6.35 -5.14
N ILE A 428 6.89 -6.12 -5.35
CA ILE A 428 7.46 -5.67 -6.64
C ILE A 428 8.10 -6.86 -7.35
N PRO A 429 7.63 -7.26 -8.55
CA PRO A 429 8.30 -8.26 -9.39
C PRO A 429 9.72 -7.83 -9.76
N LYS A 430 10.62 -8.78 -9.96
CA LYS A 430 12.03 -8.49 -10.30
C LYS A 430 12.15 -7.65 -11.58
N THR A 431 11.35 -7.93 -12.58
CA THR A 431 11.30 -7.15 -13.83
C THR A 431 10.94 -5.68 -13.57
N MET A 432 10.01 -5.41 -12.65
CA MET A 432 9.69 -4.04 -12.23
C MET A 432 10.83 -3.41 -11.43
N CYS A 433 11.59 -4.17 -10.61
CA CYS A 433 12.77 -3.62 -9.92
C CYS A 433 13.77 -3.03 -10.92
N TYR A 434 14.01 -3.72 -12.05
CA TYR A 434 14.87 -3.20 -13.13
C TYR A 434 14.28 -1.96 -13.80
N ARG A 435 12.98 -1.93 -14.05
CA ARG A 435 12.30 -0.75 -14.62
C ARG A 435 12.42 0.46 -13.69
N LEU A 436 12.19 0.27 -12.40
CA LEU A 436 12.31 1.32 -11.38
C LEU A 436 13.76 1.83 -11.27
N ALA A 437 14.77 0.94 -11.29
CA ALA A 437 16.17 1.34 -11.24
C ALA A 437 16.57 2.19 -12.46
N LYS A 438 16.13 1.81 -13.66
CA LYS A 438 16.33 2.60 -14.88
C LYS A 438 15.63 3.95 -14.83
N HIS A 439 14.41 3.99 -14.29
CA HIS A 439 13.65 5.24 -14.11
C HIS A 439 14.34 6.17 -13.10
N ILE A 440 14.86 5.63 -11.99
CA ILE A 440 15.59 6.38 -10.97
C ILE A 440 16.84 7.05 -11.54
N ASN A 441 17.53 6.41 -12.48
CA ASN A 441 18.76 6.90 -13.09
C ASN A 441 18.53 7.96 -14.19
N GLN A 442 17.32 8.42 -14.36
CA GLN A 442 17.02 9.49 -15.32
C GLN A 442 16.78 10.81 -14.58
N PRO A 443 17.49 11.93 -14.94
CA PRO A 443 18.56 12.03 -15.95
C PRO A 443 19.98 11.75 -15.43
N THR A 444 20.12 11.42 -14.14
CA THR A 444 21.43 11.29 -13.46
C THR A 444 21.60 9.90 -12.86
N GLU A 445 22.76 9.28 -13.03
CA GLU A 445 23.11 8.00 -12.42
C GLU A 445 23.11 8.12 -10.89
N ILE A 446 22.21 7.42 -10.23
CA ILE A 446 22.13 7.25 -8.76
C ILE A 446 22.55 5.83 -8.38
N ILE A 447 21.92 4.84 -9.00
CA ILE A 447 22.27 3.43 -8.84
C ILE A 447 23.40 3.13 -9.84
N PRO A 448 24.55 2.58 -9.41
CA PRO A 448 25.64 2.27 -10.33
C PRO A 448 25.14 1.41 -11.51
N GLU A 449 25.52 1.78 -12.74
CA GLU A 449 25.06 1.08 -13.96
C GLU A 449 25.43 -0.42 -13.92
N ARG A 450 26.58 -0.75 -13.35
CA ARG A 450 27.02 -2.14 -13.16
C ARG A 450 26.06 -2.94 -12.26
N THR A 451 25.43 -2.31 -11.27
CA THR A 451 24.40 -2.95 -10.41
C THR A 451 23.15 -3.31 -11.23
N ILE A 452 22.80 -2.53 -12.27
CA ILE A 452 21.63 -2.77 -13.12
C ILE A 452 21.95 -3.81 -14.20
N SER A 453 23.15 -3.77 -14.78
CA SER A 453 23.53 -4.58 -15.94
C SER A 453 24.06 -5.98 -15.58
N ARG A 454 24.59 -6.15 -14.36
CA ARG A 454 25.14 -7.42 -13.90
C ARG A 454 24.01 -8.46 -13.65
N PRO A 455 24.24 -9.75 -14.01
CA PRO A 455 23.33 -10.82 -13.62
C PRO A 455 23.12 -10.87 -12.10
N PRO A 456 21.90 -11.07 -11.62
CA PRO A 456 21.62 -11.13 -10.18
C PRO A 456 22.23 -12.39 -9.56
N SER A 457 22.78 -12.23 -8.34
CA SER A 457 23.43 -13.30 -7.57
C SER A 457 23.31 -13.03 -6.07
N ALA A 458 23.12 -14.08 -5.29
CA ALA A 458 23.16 -14.02 -3.82
C ALA A 458 24.59 -13.99 -3.26
N GLU A 459 25.62 -14.32 -4.05
CA GLU A 459 27.05 -14.38 -3.67
C GLU A 459 27.31 -15.14 -2.35
N LEU A 460 26.67 -16.29 -2.18
CA LEU A 460 26.82 -17.15 -0.99
C LEU A 460 27.78 -18.32 -1.25
N LYS A 461 28.13 -18.59 -2.51
CA LYS A 461 29.11 -19.56 -2.99
C LYS A 461 29.83 -19.02 -4.25
N PRO A 462 30.97 -19.66 -4.66
CA PRO A 462 31.67 -19.26 -5.88
C PRO A 462 30.79 -19.31 -7.13
N ASP A 463 30.93 -18.31 -8.01
CA ASP A 463 30.31 -18.22 -9.35
C ASP A 463 28.77 -18.41 -9.37
N GLN A 464 28.11 -18.11 -8.27
CA GLN A 464 26.66 -18.26 -8.13
C GLN A 464 25.90 -17.23 -8.98
N THR A 465 24.82 -17.69 -9.65
CA THR A 465 23.80 -16.85 -10.29
C THR A 465 22.40 -17.29 -9.87
N ASP A 466 21.43 -16.39 -9.88
CA ASP A 466 20.04 -16.73 -9.53
C ASP A 466 19.45 -17.74 -10.53
N GLN A 467 19.88 -17.69 -11.82
CA GLN A 467 19.46 -18.61 -12.86
C GLN A 467 19.95 -20.05 -12.66
N ASP A 468 20.89 -20.30 -11.74
CA ASP A 468 21.26 -21.69 -11.35
C ASP A 468 20.08 -22.41 -10.68
N THR A 469 19.10 -21.65 -10.15
CA THR A 469 17.99 -22.17 -9.35
C THR A 469 16.62 -21.67 -9.80
N LEU A 470 16.56 -20.51 -10.45
CA LEU A 470 15.33 -19.85 -10.87
C LEU A 470 15.24 -19.76 -12.41
N PRO A 471 14.04 -19.85 -12.98
CA PRO A 471 13.84 -19.48 -14.38
C PRO A 471 14.23 -18.02 -14.64
N PRO A 472 14.50 -17.62 -15.90
CA PRO A 472 14.64 -16.21 -16.25
C PRO A 472 13.48 -15.39 -15.69
N TYR A 473 13.77 -14.21 -15.13
CA TYR A 473 12.77 -13.44 -14.38
C TYR A 473 11.59 -12.97 -15.23
N GLU A 474 11.79 -12.76 -16.53
CA GLU A 474 10.69 -12.42 -17.46
C GLU A 474 9.67 -13.57 -17.57
N ILE A 475 10.15 -14.82 -17.57
CA ILE A 475 9.31 -16.01 -17.59
C ILE A 475 8.66 -16.21 -16.21
N LEU A 476 9.44 -16.11 -15.14
CA LEU A 476 8.97 -16.28 -13.77
C LEU A 476 7.86 -15.28 -13.43
N ASP A 477 8.09 -14.01 -13.67
CA ASP A 477 7.13 -12.94 -13.35
C ASP A 477 5.86 -13.07 -14.20
N GLY A 478 5.96 -13.46 -15.47
CA GLY A 478 4.81 -13.74 -16.33
C GLY A 478 3.94 -14.92 -15.84
N ILE A 479 4.56 -15.99 -15.34
CA ILE A 479 3.83 -17.12 -14.73
C ILE A 479 3.19 -16.68 -13.41
N LEU A 480 3.91 -15.95 -12.55
CA LEU A 480 3.38 -15.45 -11.28
C LEU A 480 2.22 -14.48 -11.48
N GLU A 481 2.30 -13.57 -12.44
CA GLU A 481 1.20 -12.69 -12.81
C GLU A 481 -0.03 -13.50 -13.25
N SER A 482 0.17 -14.47 -14.13
CA SER A 482 -0.90 -15.33 -14.64
C SER A 482 -1.57 -16.14 -13.53
N ALA A 483 -0.79 -16.72 -12.62
CA ALA A 483 -1.30 -17.55 -11.53
C ALA A 483 -1.91 -16.74 -10.38
N MET A 484 -1.28 -15.62 -9.98
CA MET A 484 -1.67 -14.88 -8.76
C MET A 484 -2.63 -13.73 -9.04
N ILE A 485 -2.41 -12.99 -10.13
CA ILE A 485 -3.20 -11.81 -10.46
C ILE A 485 -4.39 -12.19 -11.33
N LYS A 486 -4.15 -12.94 -12.41
CA LYS A 486 -5.19 -13.38 -13.36
C LYS A 486 -5.92 -14.66 -12.91
N ASN A 487 -5.41 -15.34 -11.87
CA ASN A 487 -5.97 -16.57 -11.30
C ASN A 487 -6.22 -17.68 -12.35
N LEU A 488 -5.29 -17.82 -13.29
CA LEU A 488 -5.37 -18.82 -14.37
C LEU A 488 -4.98 -20.21 -13.88
N SER A 489 -5.59 -21.26 -14.48
CA SER A 489 -5.22 -22.65 -14.24
C SER A 489 -3.86 -22.99 -14.87
N PHE A 490 -3.27 -24.12 -14.45
CA PHE A 490 -2.05 -24.65 -15.04
C PHE A 490 -2.13 -24.74 -16.56
N GLU A 491 -3.21 -25.37 -17.08
CA GLU A 491 -3.43 -25.54 -18.52
C GLU A 491 -3.55 -24.20 -19.24
N SER A 492 -4.24 -23.24 -18.62
CA SER A 492 -4.40 -21.88 -19.19
C SER A 492 -3.05 -21.16 -19.29
N ILE A 493 -2.16 -21.33 -18.29
CA ILE A 493 -0.82 -20.73 -18.29
C ILE A 493 0.06 -21.40 -19.36
N VAL A 494 0.03 -22.72 -19.46
CA VAL A 494 0.74 -23.46 -20.53
C VAL A 494 0.26 -23.02 -21.91
N ASN A 495 -1.04 -22.80 -22.10
CA ASN A 495 -1.60 -22.34 -23.37
C ASN A 495 -1.18 -20.89 -23.74
N LEU A 496 -0.65 -20.10 -22.81
CA LEU A 496 0.00 -18.82 -23.10
C LEU A 496 1.42 -18.97 -23.70
N GLY A 497 1.92 -20.20 -23.81
CA GLY A 497 3.22 -20.52 -24.41
C GLY A 497 4.35 -20.76 -23.40
N TYR A 498 4.05 -20.83 -22.10
CA TYR A 498 5.05 -21.19 -21.08
C TYR A 498 5.30 -22.70 -21.07
N GLU A 499 6.54 -23.08 -20.82
CA GLU A 499 6.98 -24.49 -20.79
C GLU A 499 6.34 -25.22 -19.60
N PRO A 500 5.66 -26.41 -19.81
CA PRO A 500 4.88 -27.09 -18.78
C PRO A 500 5.66 -27.41 -17.50
N ASP A 501 6.89 -27.89 -17.60
CA ASP A 501 7.72 -28.26 -16.45
C ASP A 501 8.09 -27.01 -15.63
N THR A 502 8.39 -25.89 -16.28
CA THR A 502 8.66 -24.60 -15.64
C THR A 502 7.42 -24.08 -14.91
N VAL A 503 6.24 -24.12 -15.54
CA VAL A 503 4.98 -23.73 -14.90
C VAL A 503 4.72 -24.58 -13.66
N LYS A 504 4.87 -25.89 -13.77
CA LYS A 504 4.68 -26.84 -12.67
C LYS A 504 5.63 -26.57 -11.50
N GLU A 505 6.90 -26.30 -11.80
CA GLU A 505 7.90 -25.97 -10.77
C GLU A 505 7.53 -24.67 -10.05
N VAL A 506 7.24 -23.58 -10.78
CA VAL A 506 6.87 -22.29 -10.21
C VAL A 506 5.64 -22.41 -9.31
N LEU A 507 4.57 -23.06 -9.80
CA LEU A 507 3.35 -23.24 -9.01
C LEU A 507 3.59 -24.11 -7.77
N SER A 508 4.41 -25.16 -7.88
CA SER A 508 4.77 -26.02 -6.75
C SER A 508 5.55 -25.24 -5.68
N ARG A 509 6.57 -24.47 -6.08
CA ARG A 509 7.35 -23.63 -5.16
C ARG A 509 6.50 -22.54 -4.53
N LEU A 510 5.60 -21.91 -5.29
CA LEU A 510 4.64 -20.93 -4.75
C LEU A 510 3.77 -21.52 -3.63
N ILE A 511 3.40 -22.80 -3.71
CA ILE A 511 2.62 -23.50 -2.70
C ILE A 511 3.47 -23.88 -1.48
N ILE A 512 4.60 -24.54 -1.71
CA ILE A 512 5.42 -25.13 -0.65
C ILE A 512 6.02 -24.06 0.26
N ASN A 513 6.36 -22.90 -0.29
CA ASN A 513 7.02 -21.81 0.43
C ASN A 513 6.06 -20.86 1.17
N GLU A 514 4.76 -21.17 1.27
CA GLU A 514 3.81 -20.32 2.02
C GLU A 514 4.22 -20.14 3.50
N TYR A 515 4.83 -21.17 4.12
CA TYR A 515 5.31 -21.08 5.50
C TYR A 515 6.41 -20.03 5.71
N LYS A 516 7.29 -19.82 4.70
CA LYS A 516 8.31 -18.77 4.75
C LYS A 516 7.65 -17.40 4.71
N ARG A 517 6.71 -17.18 3.78
CA ARG A 517 6.00 -15.91 3.61
C ARG A 517 5.22 -15.47 4.86
N ARG A 518 4.70 -16.44 5.65
CA ARG A 518 4.01 -16.16 6.92
C ARG A 518 4.92 -15.63 8.03
N GLN A 519 6.22 -15.68 7.83
CA GLN A 519 7.22 -15.17 8.76
C GLN A 519 7.94 -13.92 8.24
N ALA A 520 7.55 -13.44 7.06
CA ALA A 520 8.07 -12.20 6.50
C ALA A 520 7.52 -10.98 7.27
N PRO A 521 8.28 -9.88 7.33
CA PRO A 521 7.75 -8.61 7.81
C PRO A 521 6.63 -8.10 6.92
N PRO A 522 5.79 -7.17 7.41
CA PRO A 522 4.79 -6.51 6.57
C PRO A 522 5.40 -5.94 5.30
N GLY A 523 4.75 -6.11 4.17
CA GLY A 523 5.21 -5.60 2.87
C GLY A 523 4.24 -4.59 2.28
N LEU A 524 4.75 -3.55 1.63
CA LEU A 524 3.92 -2.53 0.99
C LEU A 524 3.18 -3.12 -0.22
N LYS A 525 1.85 -3.07 -0.19
CA LYS A 525 1.00 -3.60 -1.25
C LYS A 525 0.95 -2.64 -2.43
N ILE A 526 1.39 -3.12 -3.58
CA ILE A 526 1.45 -2.39 -4.86
C ILE A 526 0.56 -3.05 -5.91
N THR A 527 0.54 -4.38 -5.95
CA THR A 527 -0.26 -5.13 -6.92
C THR A 527 -1.63 -5.51 -6.35
N SER A 528 -2.56 -5.95 -7.19
CA SER A 528 -3.88 -6.39 -6.75
C SER A 528 -3.84 -7.62 -5.84
N LYS A 529 -2.76 -8.43 -5.90
CA LYS A 529 -2.52 -9.60 -5.04
C LYS A 529 -1.10 -9.59 -4.47
N ALA A 530 -0.93 -9.01 -3.29
CA ALA A 530 0.30 -9.05 -2.52
C ALA A 530 0.37 -10.31 -1.63
N PHE A 531 1.58 -10.70 -1.24
CA PHE A 531 1.77 -11.62 -0.12
C PHE A 531 1.45 -10.88 1.19
N GLY A 532 0.72 -11.52 2.09
CA GLY A 532 0.30 -10.95 3.35
C GLY A 532 -1.19 -11.14 3.63
N TYR A 533 -1.81 -10.16 4.25
CA TYR A 533 -3.16 -10.26 4.80
C TYR A 533 -4.25 -10.55 3.75
N GLY A 534 -4.13 -9.99 2.54
CA GLY A 534 -5.09 -10.19 1.44
C GLY A 534 -5.00 -11.54 0.75
N ARG A 535 -3.93 -12.34 0.99
CA ARG A 535 -3.73 -13.66 0.41
C ARG A 535 -3.83 -14.74 1.49
N ARG A 536 -4.98 -15.44 1.53
CA ARG A 536 -5.35 -16.36 2.61
C ARG A 536 -5.15 -17.83 2.22
N TYR A 537 -3.94 -18.20 1.79
CA TYR A 537 -3.62 -19.60 1.49
C TYR A 537 -3.29 -20.39 2.76
N PRO A 538 -3.80 -21.63 2.92
CA PRO A 538 -3.44 -22.50 4.05
C PRO A 538 -2.00 -23.01 3.89
N ILE A 539 -1.25 -23.06 5.00
CA ILE A 539 0.11 -23.61 5.04
C ILE A 539 0.07 -25.15 5.05
N ALA A 540 -0.69 -25.73 5.99
CA ALA A 540 -0.84 -27.16 6.16
C ALA A 540 -1.86 -27.70 5.15
N ARG A 541 -1.40 -28.00 3.92
CA ARG A 541 -2.22 -28.49 2.81
C ARG A 541 -1.47 -29.50 1.96
N GLY A 542 -2.18 -30.20 1.07
CA GLY A 542 -1.56 -31.02 0.02
C GLY A 542 -0.60 -30.20 -0.84
N LYS A 543 0.47 -30.84 -1.31
CA LYS A 543 1.55 -30.17 -2.07
C LYS A 543 1.29 -30.08 -3.58
N GLN A 544 0.20 -30.68 -4.08
CA GLN A 544 -0.10 -30.68 -5.51
C GLN A 544 -0.60 -29.29 -5.94
N PRO A 545 -0.06 -28.71 -7.03
CA PRO A 545 -0.63 -27.55 -7.68
C PRO A 545 -1.95 -27.94 -8.36
N PHE A 546 -2.94 -27.06 -8.30
CA PHE A 546 -4.23 -27.21 -8.99
C PHE A 546 -4.26 -26.36 -10.25
#